data_228e0c9a8eef768d759867a485e03be0
#
_entry.id   228e0c9a8eef768d759867a485e03be0
#
_cell.length_a   1.000
_cell.length_b   1.000
_cell.length_c   1.000
_cell.angle_alpha   90.00
_cell.angle_beta   90.00
_cell.angle_gamma   90.00
#
_symmetry.space_group_name_H-M   'P 1'
#
loop_
_entity.id
_entity.type
_entity.pdbx_description
1 polymer ?
#
loop_
_entity_poly.entity_id
_entity_poly.type
_entity_poly.pdbx_seq_one_letter_code
_entity_poly.pdbx_strand_id
1 'polypeptide(L)'
;DSNNKEIKFSSFMRDTYVDIDGYNKDKLNAAFAYGGPQLAVKTIEKNYGIKIDNYISVGFGKFKDIVDALGGVSVQLDQDECGYINWQLNKNGQAGTYGEVQVKDGSQKLNGQQALWFCRDRGSAQFSGSDFTRTSRQRRMLMGLIESYKNSSVKEIKAITNKLKKYILTDLSKNDLNWLIKYSYKFFTYKTSDKCYPEETSGWTDGTTDAGAWIIQMTSWKDTRKDISHYIYTDLK
;
A
#
# COMPACT_ATOMS: atom_id res chain seq x y z
N ASP A 1 -0.17 -14.07 -9.81
CA ASP A 1 -0.48 -15.49 -10.01
C ASP A 1 -1.31 -15.67 -11.28
N SER A 2 -0.64 -16.04 -12.36
CA SER A 2 -1.28 -16.22 -13.67
C SER A 2 -2.10 -17.50 -13.77
N ASN A 3 -1.77 -18.53 -12.99
CA ASN A 3 -2.43 -19.83 -13.06
C ASN A 3 -3.80 -19.75 -12.39
N ASN A 4 -3.88 -19.13 -11.22
CA ASN A 4 -5.14 -18.92 -10.51
C ASN A 4 -5.87 -17.65 -10.92
N LYS A 5 -5.30 -16.84 -11.82
CA LYS A 5 -5.83 -15.54 -12.21
C LYS A 5 -6.11 -14.66 -10.98
N GLU A 6 -5.09 -14.48 -10.15
CA GLU A 6 -5.17 -13.76 -8.89
C GLU A 6 -4.06 -12.71 -8.76
N ILE A 7 -4.41 -11.53 -8.28
CA ILE A 7 -3.48 -10.50 -7.82
C ILE A 7 -3.41 -10.58 -6.30
N LYS A 8 -2.25 -10.94 -5.77
CA LYS A 8 -2.02 -11.10 -4.34
C LYS A 8 -1.32 -9.85 -3.78
N PHE A 9 -1.92 -9.24 -2.78
CA PHE A 9 -1.32 -8.12 -2.06
C PHE A 9 -0.72 -8.61 -0.75
N SER A 10 0.56 -8.29 -0.52
CA SER A 10 1.25 -8.55 0.73
C SER A 10 1.70 -7.23 1.35
N SER A 11 1.22 -6.91 2.54
CA SER A 11 1.68 -5.74 3.29
C SER A 11 2.70 -6.14 4.34
N PHE A 12 3.76 -5.39 4.45
CA PHE A 12 4.79 -5.54 5.48
C PHE A 12 4.66 -4.40 6.48
N MET A 13 4.50 -4.76 7.76
CA MET A 13 4.35 -3.75 8.81
C MET A 13 5.64 -2.97 8.97
N ARG A 14 5.55 -1.65 8.85
CA ARG A 14 6.71 -0.75 8.82
C ARG A 14 7.54 -0.75 10.10
N ASP A 15 6.92 -1.06 11.25
CA ASP A 15 7.56 -1.08 12.55
C ASP A 15 8.11 -2.47 12.92
N THR A 16 8.09 -3.44 11.99
CA THR A 16 8.73 -4.75 12.16
C THR A 16 10.23 -4.59 12.33
N TYR A 17 10.77 -5.20 13.38
CA TYR A 17 12.21 -5.15 13.70
C TYR A 17 12.98 -6.16 12.86
N VAL A 18 13.85 -5.68 11.99
CA VAL A 18 14.49 -6.45 10.92
C VAL A 18 16.00 -6.22 10.86
N ASP A 19 16.70 -7.16 10.24
CA ASP A 19 18.11 -6.98 9.88
C ASP A 19 18.21 -6.11 8.62
N ILE A 20 18.98 -5.00 8.69
CA ILE A 20 19.23 -4.10 7.56
C ILE A 20 20.70 -4.17 7.17
N ASP A 21 20.98 -4.52 5.91
CA ASP A 21 22.36 -4.68 5.44
C ASP A 21 23.15 -3.36 5.52
N GLY A 22 24.32 -3.43 6.15
CA GLY A 22 25.20 -2.28 6.37
C GLY A 22 24.77 -1.40 7.57
N TYR A 23 23.74 -1.79 8.30
CA TYR A 23 23.23 -1.09 9.47
C TYR A 23 22.90 -2.08 10.61
N ASN A 24 22.65 -1.56 11.79
CA ASN A 24 22.11 -2.37 12.89
C ASN A 24 20.64 -2.74 12.61
N LYS A 25 20.12 -3.71 13.39
CA LYS A 25 18.68 -3.98 13.37
C LYS A 25 17.89 -2.72 13.68
N ASP A 26 16.83 -2.50 12.91
CA ASP A 26 15.93 -1.38 13.11
C ASP A 26 14.54 -1.71 12.53
N LYS A 27 13.61 -0.77 12.61
CA LYS A 27 12.29 -0.86 11.98
C LYS A 27 12.43 -0.98 10.45
N LEU A 28 11.59 -1.76 9.83
CA LEU A 28 11.60 -1.96 8.37
C LEU A 28 11.58 -0.64 7.58
N ASN A 29 10.83 0.36 8.05
CA ASN A 29 10.77 1.66 7.37
C ASN A 29 12.09 2.45 7.43
N ALA A 30 12.98 2.15 8.38
CA ALA A 30 14.31 2.76 8.47
C ALA A 30 15.18 2.39 7.26
N ALA A 31 15.02 1.19 6.70
CA ALA A 31 15.74 0.77 5.50
C ALA A 31 15.52 1.73 4.32
N PHE A 32 14.28 2.22 4.15
CA PHE A 32 13.99 3.21 3.12
C PHE A 32 14.65 4.57 3.41
N ALA A 33 14.68 4.97 4.68
CA ALA A 33 15.32 6.23 5.08
C ALA A 33 16.85 6.18 4.91
N TYR A 34 17.48 5.02 5.14
CA TYR A 34 18.93 4.84 5.06
C TYR A 34 19.45 4.68 3.63
N GLY A 35 18.75 3.94 2.78
CA GLY A 35 19.25 3.58 1.45
C GLY A 35 18.16 3.54 0.35
N GLY A 36 17.04 4.24 0.56
CA GLY A 36 15.97 4.35 -0.43
C GLY A 36 15.29 3.03 -0.76
N PRO A 37 14.60 2.98 -1.91
CA PRO A 37 13.82 1.81 -2.28
C PRO A 37 14.67 0.56 -2.47
N GLN A 38 15.91 0.67 -2.94
CA GLN A 38 16.80 -0.47 -3.17
C GLN A 38 17.15 -1.19 -1.85
N LEU A 39 17.47 -0.42 -0.80
CA LEU A 39 17.76 -1.02 0.51
C LEU A 39 16.48 -1.59 1.16
N ALA A 40 15.34 -0.92 0.98
CA ALA A 40 14.04 -1.43 1.45
C ALA A 40 13.69 -2.77 0.78
N VAL A 41 13.87 -2.90 -0.54
CA VAL A 41 13.67 -4.15 -1.28
C VAL A 41 14.58 -5.25 -0.72
N LYS A 42 15.91 -5.01 -0.66
CA LYS A 42 16.86 -5.99 -0.12
C LYS A 42 16.53 -6.41 1.30
N THR A 43 16.09 -5.47 2.13
CA THR A 43 15.70 -5.75 3.53
C THR A 43 14.48 -6.65 3.60
N ILE A 44 13.47 -6.42 2.76
CA ILE A 44 12.29 -7.28 2.67
C ILE A 44 12.69 -8.67 2.16
N GLU A 45 13.43 -8.76 1.07
CA GLU A 45 13.88 -10.04 0.51
C GLU A 45 14.65 -10.87 1.54
N LYS A 46 15.62 -10.27 2.24
CA LYS A 46 16.45 -10.93 3.25
C LYS A 46 15.62 -11.46 4.43
N ASN A 47 14.76 -10.64 5.00
CA ASN A 47 14.04 -10.99 6.22
C ASN A 47 12.85 -11.92 5.93
N TYR A 48 12.09 -11.67 4.88
CA TYR A 48 10.89 -12.44 4.54
C TYR A 48 11.14 -13.63 3.60
N GLY A 49 12.33 -13.74 3.00
CA GLY A 49 12.70 -14.88 2.14
C GLY A 49 11.95 -14.92 0.82
N ILE A 50 11.58 -13.78 0.29
CA ILE A 50 10.92 -13.62 -1.01
C ILE A 50 11.85 -12.94 -2.01
N LYS A 51 11.48 -12.97 -3.28
CA LYS A 51 12.15 -12.22 -4.34
C LYS A 51 11.25 -11.09 -4.84
N ILE A 52 11.83 -9.92 -5.04
CA ILE A 52 11.14 -8.74 -5.57
C ILE A 52 11.82 -8.33 -6.88
N ASP A 53 11.09 -8.43 -7.98
CA ASP A 53 11.65 -8.16 -9.30
C ASP A 53 11.75 -6.66 -9.60
N ASN A 54 10.78 -5.87 -9.16
CA ASN A 54 10.73 -4.43 -9.41
C ASN A 54 10.06 -3.69 -8.26
N TYR A 55 10.29 -2.37 -8.19
CA TYR A 55 9.62 -1.50 -7.22
C TYR A 55 8.97 -0.28 -7.89
N ILE A 56 7.95 0.24 -7.23
CA ILE A 56 7.37 1.55 -7.49
C ILE A 56 7.29 2.29 -6.16
N SER A 57 7.92 3.45 -6.09
CA SER A 57 7.88 4.33 -4.91
C SER A 57 7.10 5.61 -5.21
N VAL A 58 6.23 5.97 -4.28
CA VAL A 58 5.36 7.16 -4.37
C VAL A 58 5.44 7.96 -3.07
N GLY A 59 5.86 9.21 -3.17
CA GLY A 59 5.82 10.13 -2.02
C GLY A 59 4.40 10.66 -1.75
N PHE A 60 4.12 11.06 -0.52
CA PHE A 60 2.78 11.50 -0.09
C PHE A 60 2.20 12.66 -0.93
N GLY A 61 3.00 13.67 -1.26
CA GLY A 61 2.55 14.78 -2.10
C GLY A 61 2.17 14.30 -3.51
N LYS A 62 2.99 13.43 -4.07
CA LYS A 62 2.74 12.84 -5.40
C LYS A 62 1.56 11.87 -5.42
N PHE A 63 1.26 11.21 -4.31
CA PHE A 63 0.09 10.36 -4.19
C PHE A 63 -1.22 11.12 -4.44
N LYS A 64 -1.36 12.33 -3.87
CA LYS A 64 -2.53 13.19 -4.13
C LYS A 64 -2.66 13.51 -5.62
N ASP A 65 -1.55 13.97 -6.20
CA ASP A 65 -1.49 14.34 -7.62
C ASP A 65 -1.86 13.15 -8.53
N ILE A 66 -1.47 11.92 -8.14
CA ILE A 66 -1.83 10.68 -8.84
C ILE A 66 -3.34 10.47 -8.79
N VAL A 67 -3.93 10.46 -7.60
CA VAL A 67 -5.36 10.23 -7.42
C VAL A 67 -6.19 11.29 -8.18
N ASP A 68 -5.82 12.56 -8.08
CA ASP A 68 -6.52 13.65 -8.78
C ASP A 68 -6.34 13.52 -10.30
N ALA A 69 -5.14 13.15 -10.77
CA ALA A 69 -4.87 12.90 -12.18
C ALA A 69 -5.68 11.74 -12.76
N LEU A 70 -6.06 10.79 -11.92
CA LEU A 70 -6.93 9.66 -12.25
C LEU A 70 -8.43 10.01 -12.13
N GLY A 71 -8.74 11.21 -11.69
CA GLY A 71 -10.13 11.67 -11.50
C GLY A 71 -10.77 11.16 -10.22
N GLY A 72 -9.96 10.75 -9.23
CA GLY A 72 -10.41 10.20 -7.95
C GLY A 72 -10.43 8.67 -7.94
N VAL A 73 -10.67 8.09 -6.77
CA VAL A 73 -10.74 6.65 -6.54
C VAL A 73 -11.97 6.30 -5.71
N SER A 74 -12.70 5.26 -6.13
CA SER A 74 -13.87 4.77 -5.36
C SER A 74 -13.42 3.78 -4.31
N VAL A 75 -13.82 4.02 -3.05
CA VAL A 75 -13.55 3.15 -1.90
C VAL A 75 -14.81 3.00 -1.08
N GLN A 76 -15.00 1.82 -0.50
CA GLN A 76 -16.02 1.60 0.51
C GLN A 76 -15.53 2.19 1.85
N LEU A 77 -16.28 3.08 2.45
CA LEU A 77 -15.96 3.72 3.73
C LEU A 77 -16.94 3.25 4.81
N ASP A 78 -16.45 3.16 6.04
CA ASP A 78 -17.26 3.03 7.24
C ASP A 78 -17.47 4.40 7.92
N GLN A 79 -18.27 4.42 9.00
CA GLN A 79 -18.61 5.66 9.71
C GLN A 79 -17.38 6.34 10.35
N ASP A 80 -16.45 5.58 10.92
CA ASP A 80 -15.24 6.11 11.56
C ASP A 80 -14.31 6.75 10.52
N GLU A 81 -14.14 6.09 9.39
CA GLU A 81 -13.34 6.60 8.26
C GLU A 81 -13.92 7.90 7.68
N CYS A 82 -15.25 7.94 7.53
CA CYS A 82 -15.95 9.15 7.13
C CYS A 82 -15.78 10.27 8.16
N GLY A 83 -15.97 9.94 9.44
CA GLY A 83 -15.78 10.86 10.55
C GLY A 83 -14.38 11.48 10.53
N TYR A 84 -13.35 10.66 10.37
CA TYR A 84 -11.96 11.12 10.30
C TYR A 84 -11.68 12.04 9.10
N ILE A 85 -12.13 11.66 7.90
CA ILE A 85 -11.92 12.46 6.68
C ILE A 85 -12.64 13.82 6.82
N ASN A 86 -13.88 13.82 7.29
CA ASN A 86 -14.67 15.03 7.47
C ASN A 86 -14.10 15.93 8.58
N TRP A 87 -13.58 15.34 9.66
CA TRP A 87 -12.87 16.09 10.70
C TRP A 87 -11.61 16.76 10.15
N GLN A 88 -10.83 16.06 9.31
CA GLN A 88 -9.66 16.64 8.65
C GLN A 88 -10.02 17.79 7.70
N LEU A 89 -11.14 17.68 6.96
CA LEU A 89 -11.64 18.76 6.12
C LEU A 89 -11.92 20.02 6.94
N ASN A 90 -12.65 19.86 8.05
CA ASN A 90 -13.03 20.98 8.91
C ASN A 90 -11.83 21.61 9.63
N LYS A 91 -10.94 20.76 10.20
CA LYS A 91 -9.75 21.21 10.94
C LYS A 91 -8.79 22.03 10.08
N ASN A 92 -8.65 21.68 8.81
CA ASN A 92 -7.71 22.34 7.92
C ASN A 92 -8.34 23.51 7.13
N GLY A 93 -9.59 23.88 7.41
CA GLY A 93 -10.31 24.92 6.70
C GLY A 93 -10.51 24.64 5.21
N GLN A 94 -10.46 23.38 4.82
CA GLN A 94 -10.42 22.95 3.42
C GLN A 94 -11.79 22.51 2.89
N ALA A 95 -12.84 22.63 3.70
CA ALA A 95 -14.20 22.25 3.30
C ALA A 95 -14.65 22.93 2.00
N GLY A 96 -14.28 24.19 1.78
CA GLY A 96 -14.58 24.91 0.54
C GLY A 96 -13.55 24.75 -0.59
N THR A 97 -12.35 24.20 -0.32
CA THR A 97 -11.25 24.14 -1.29
C THR A 97 -11.22 22.82 -2.10
N TYR A 98 -11.74 21.74 -1.53
CA TYR A 98 -11.74 20.41 -2.15
C TYR A 98 -13.14 19.91 -2.52
N GLY A 99 -14.06 20.84 -2.75
CA GLY A 99 -15.47 20.54 -2.96
C GLY A 99 -16.15 20.22 -1.63
N GLU A 100 -17.23 20.85 -1.38
CA GLU A 100 -18.00 20.80 -0.12
C GLU A 100 -18.59 19.43 0.22
N VAL A 101 -18.16 18.37 -0.45
CA VAL A 101 -18.73 17.05 -0.28
C VAL A 101 -18.07 16.38 0.91
N GLN A 102 -18.74 16.47 2.05
CA GLN A 102 -18.49 15.55 3.14
C GLN A 102 -18.72 14.12 2.65
N VAL A 103 -17.77 13.24 2.94
CA VAL A 103 -17.94 11.82 2.62
C VAL A 103 -18.94 11.18 3.58
N LYS A 104 -19.65 10.18 3.09
CA LYS A 104 -20.63 9.38 3.83
C LYS A 104 -20.17 7.93 3.81
N ASP A 105 -20.67 7.13 4.74
CA ASP A 105 -20.47 5.69 4.72
C ASP A 105 -20.99 5.05 3.42
N GLY A 106 -20.40 3.93 3.05
CA GLY A 106 -20.66 3.28 1.77
C GLY A 106 -19.62 3.61 0.70
N SER A 107 -19.97 3.35 -0.55
CA SER A 107 -19.07 3.60 -1.68
C SER A 107 -18.95 5.09 -1.97
N GLN A 108 -17.74 5.63 -1.84
CA GLN A 108 -17.44 7.05 -2.06
C GLN A 108 -16.28 7.21 -3.04
N LYS A 109 -16.38 8.23 -3.90
CA LYS A 109 -15.29 8.64 -4.78
C LYS A 109 -14.45 9.72 -4.10
N LEU A 110 -13.25 9.36 -3.68
CA LEU A 110 -12.33 10.26 -2.99
C LEU A 110 -11.44 11.01 -3.98
N ASN A 111 -11.23 12.32 -3.76
CA ASN A 111 -10.18 13.07 -4.39
C ASN A 111 -8.81 12.79 -3.74
N GLY A 112 -7.72 13.35 -4.29
CA GLY A 112 -6.37 13.08 -3.82
C GLY A 112 -6.13 13.42 -2.35
N GLN A 113 -6.74 14.51 -1.85
CA GLN A 113 -6.59 14.91 -0.46
C GLN A 113 -7.38 13.99 0.48
N GLN A 114 -8.61 13.66 0.16
CA GLN A 114 -9.44 12.72 0.91
C GLN A 114 -8.80 11.32 0.93
N ALA A 115 -8.30 10.86 -0.22
CA ALA A 115 -7.58 9.60 -0.34
C ALA A 115 -6.30 9.57 0.52
N LEU A 116 -5.56 10.69 0.59
CA LEU A 116 -4.38 10.78 1.45
C LEU A 116 -4.75 10.69 2.93
N TRP A 117 -5.80 11.37 3.38
CA TRP A 117 -6.28 11.26 4.76
C TRP A 117 -6.73 9.83 5.06
N PHE A 118 -7.54 9.23 4.22
CA PHE A 118 -7.94 7.83 4.34
C PHE A 118 -6.74 6.87 4.52
N CYS A 119 -5.72 7.00 3.66
CA CYS A 119 -4.51 6.16 3.74
C CYS A 119 -3.62 6.45 4.95
N ARG A 120 -3.75 7.60 5.60
CA ARG A 120 -2.93 8.01 6.76
C ARG A 120 -3.62 7.84 8.09
N ASP A 121 -4.91 7.58 8.09
CA ASP A 121 -5.68 7.39 9.30
C ASP A 121 -5.14 6.21 10.13
N ARG A 122 -4.86 6.47 11.40
CA ARG A 122 -4.40 5.51 12.41
C ARG A 122 -5.34 5.45 13.61
N GLY A 123 -6.50 6.09 13.46
CA GLY A 123 -7.34 6.39 14.60
C GLY A 123 -6.85 7.57 15.43
N SER A 124 -7.64 7.93 16.39
CA SER A 124 -7.39 8.98 17.38
C SER A 124 -8.23 8.70 18.62
N ALA A 125 -8.22 9.60 19.59
CA ALA A 125 -9.14 9.51 20.74
C ALA A 125 -10.63 9.51 20.34
N GLN A 126 -10.95 9.98 19.11
CA GLN A 126 -12.31 10.09 18.59
C GLN A 126 -12.66 9.04 17.53
N PHE A 127 -11.64 8.43 16.89
CA PHE A 127 -11.81 7.49 15.78
C PHE A 127 -10.98 6.24 16.02
N SER A 128 -11.55 5.07 15.81
CA SER A 128 -10.85 3.80 15.95
C SER A 128 -9.78 3.63 14.88
N GLY A 129 -8.66 3.00 15.24
CA GLY A 129 -7.61 2.69 14.27
C GLY A 129 -6.28 2.30 14.90
N SER A 130 -5.47 1.66 14.09
CA SER A 130 -4.13 1.19 14.40
C SER A 130 -3.23 1.29 13.15
N ASP A 131 -1.97 0.91 13.29
CA ASP A 131 -1.08 0.75 12.12
C ASP A 131 -1.56 -0.38 11.18
N PHE A 132 -2.20 -1.41 11.72
CA PHE A 132 -2.80 -2.49 10.93
C PHE A 132 -4.00 -1.99 10.13
N THR A 133 -4.91 -1.24 10.74
CA THR A 133 -6.06 -0.65 10.04
C THR A 133 -5.61 0.34 8.96
N ARG A 134 -4.59 1.16 9.23
CA ARG A 134 -3.97 2.04 8.22
C ARG A 134 -3.44 1.22 7.03
N THR A 135 -2.72 0.15 7.29
CA THR A 135 -2.16 -0.72 6.26
C THR A 135 -3.28 -1.39 5.44
N SER A 136 -4.39 -1.80 6.08
CA SER A 136 -5.58 -2.29 5.40
C SER A 136 -6.21 -1.22 4.49
N ARG A 137 -6.34 0.03 4.95
CA ARG A 137 -6.83 1.15 4.12
C ARG A 137 -5.96 1.39 2.89
N GLN A 138 -4.64 1.28 3.02
CA GLN A 138 -3.74 1.39 1.87
C GLN A 138 -3.96 0.29 0.83
N ARG A 139 -4.19 -0.96 1.25
CA ARG A 139 -4.55 -2.05 0.33
C ARG A 139 -5.89 -1.80 -0.34
N ARG A 140 -6.92 -1.40 0.42
CA ARG A 140 -8.25 -1.07 -0.12
C ARG A 140 -8.16 0.05 -1.15
N MET A 141 -7.30 1.05 -0.94
CA MET A 141 -7.04 2.10 -1.91
C MET A 141 -6.44 1.55 -3.21
N LEU A 142 -5.45 0.66 -3.13
CA LEU A 142 -4.85 0.02 -4.31
C LEU A 142 -5.87 -0.84 -5.07
N MET A 143 -6.70 -1.60 -4.34
CA MET A 143 -7.78 -2.39 -4.94
C MET A 143 -8.80 -1.50 -5.63
N GLY A 144 -9.18 -0.38 -5.01
CA GLY A 144 -10.09 0.61 -5.59
C GLY A 144 -9.53 1.24 -6.89
N LEU A 145 -8.21 1.49 -6.93
CA LEU A 145 -7.55 1.94 -8.14
C LEU A 145 -7.61 0.90 -9.26
N ILE A 146 -7.34 -0.37 -8.96
CA ILE A 146 -7.43 -1.46 -9.95
C ILE A 146 -8.86 -1.58 -10.47
N GLU A 147 -9.85 -1.59 -9.58
CA GLU A 147 -11.26 -1.70 -9.98
C GLU A 147 -11.73 -0.51 -10.83
N SER A 148 -11.24 0.70 -10.54
CA SER A 148 -11.57 1.91 -11.30
C SER A 148 -11.12 1.82 -12.78
N TYR A 149 -10.12 1.00 -13.07
CA TYR A 149 -9.58 0.85 -14.44
C TYR A 149 -9.83 -0.52 -15.05
N LYS A 150 -10.60 -1.35 -14.40
CA LYS A 150 -10.93 -2.71 -14.85
C LYS A 150 -11.47 -2.80 -16.29
N ASN A 151 -12.24 -1.80 -16.70
CA ASN A 151 -12.84 -1.74 -18.03
C ASN A 151 -12.11 -0.78 -19.00
N SER A 152 -10.94 -0.27 -18.60
CA SER A 152 -10.19 0.67 -19.44
C SER A 152 -9.52 -0.04 -20.62
N SER A 153 -9.56 0.60 -21.78
CA SER A 153 -8.83 0.13 -22.95
C SER A 153 -7.31 0.27 -22.78
N VAL A 154 -6.55 -0.50 -23.54
CA VAL A 154 -5.08 -0.40 -23.57
C VAL A 154 -4.61 1.03 -23.89
N LYS A 155 -5.34 1.76 -24.74
CA LYS A 155 -5.05 3.17 -25.09
C LYS A 155 -5.20 4.08 -23.87
N GLU A 156 -6.26 3.91 -23.09
CA GLU A 156 -6.48 4.67 -21.84
C GLU A 156 -5.43 4.35 -20.79
N ILE A 157 -5.12 3.08 -20.57
CA ILE A 157 -4.05 2.66 -19.64
C ILE A 157 -2.70 3.27 -20.05
N LYS A 158 -2.37 3.28 -21.35
CA LYS A 158 -1.15 3.92 -21.84
C LYS A 158 -1.14 5.43 -21.57
N ALA A 159 -2.26 6.12 -21.79
CA ALA A 159 -2.39 7.55 -21.53
C ALA A 159 -2.21 7.84 -20.02
N ILE A 160 -2.84 7.06 -19.14
CA ILE A 160 -2.72 7.12 -17.70
C ILE A 160 -1.26 6.90 -17.27
N THR A 161 -0.64 5.82 -17.72
CA THR A 161 0.77 5.51 -17.38
C THR A 161 1.70 6.66 -17.78
N ASN A 162 1.52 7.24 -18.96
CA ASN A 162 2.30 8.40 -19.41
C ASN A 162 2.10 9.63 -18.52
N LYS A 163 0.88 9.84 -18.01
CA LYS A 163 0.54 10.94 -17.10
C LYS A 163 1.16 10.74 -15.73
N LEU A 164 1.20 9.48 -15.25
CA LEU A 164 1.64 9.14 -13.90
C LEU A 164 3.15 8.98 -13.73
N LYS A 165 3.88 8.63 -14.80
CA LYS A 165 5.34 8.34 -14.72
C LYS A 165 6.19 9.43 -14.06
N LYS A 166 5.76 10.70 -14.12
CA LYS A 166 6.45 11.83 -13.48
C LYS A 166 6.27 11.90 -11.96
N TYR A 167 5.34 11.13 -11.40
CA TYR A 167 5.00 11.12 -9.98
C TYR A 167 5.59 9.93 -9.23
N ILE A 168 6.14 8.95 -9.95
CA ILE A 168 6.66 7.69 -9.39
C ILE A 168 8.18 7.60 -9.58
N LEU A 169 8.82 6.90 -8.65
CA LEU A 169 10.19 6.41 -8.80
C LEU A 169 10.12 4.89 -8.95
N THR A 170 10.74 4.36 -10.00
CA THR A 170 10.70 2.91 -10.29
C THR A 170 11.96 2.48 -11.04
N ASP A 171 12.30 1.21 -10.94
CA ASP A 171 13.32 0.52 -11.72
C ASP A 171 12.76 -0.22 -12.94
N LEU A 172 11.44 -0.19 -13.15
CA LEU A 172 10.80 -0.76 -14.33
C LEU A 172 11.39 -0.17 -15.62
N SER A 173 11.88 -1.04 -16.49
CA SER A 173 12.33 -0.63 -17.81
C SER A 173 11.16 -0.20 -18.71
N LYS A 174 11.47 0.49 -19.83
CA LYS A 174 10.45 0.80 -20.83
C LYS A 174 9.76 -0.45 -21.39
N ASN A 175 10.50 -1.56 -21.48
CA ASN A 175 9.96 -2.83 -21.97
C ASN A 175 8.98 -3.43 -20.96
N ASP A 176 9.32 -3.40 -19.67
CA ASP A 176 8.43 -3.87 -18.59
C ASP A 176 7.14 -3.05 -18.56
N LEU A 177 7.25 -1.72 -18.63
CA LEU A 177 6.08 -0.84 -18.69
C LEU A 177 5.21 -1.11 -19.92
N ASN A 178 5.81 -1.29 -21.09
CA ASN A 178 5.07 -1.61 -22.30
C ASN A 178 4.39 -2.98 -22.20
N TRP A 179 5.06 -3.96 -21.58
CA TRP A 179 4.49 -5.28 -21.35
C TRP A 179 3.30 -5.20 -20.37
N LEU A 180 3.46 -4.49 -19.25
CA LEU A 180 2.37 -4.27 -18.28
C LEU A 180 1.17 -3.58 -18.92
N ILE A 181 1.38 -2.52 -19.71
CA ILE A 181 0.31 -1.82 -20.43
C ILE A 181 -0.38 -2.77 -21.43
N LYS A 182 0.39 -3.50 -22.22
CA LYS A 182 -0.14 -4.41 -23.24
C LYS A 182 -1.03 -5.49 -22.65
N TYR A 183 -0.67 -6.01 -21.47
CA TYR A 183 -1.38 -7.12 -20.84
C TYR A 183 -2.28 -6.70 -19.68
N SER A 184 -2.42 -5.39 -19.39
CA SER A 184 -3.24 -4.86 -18.29
C SER A 184 -4.68 -5.40 -18.29
N TYR A 185 -5.28 -5.54 -19.47
CA TYR A 185 -6.64 -6.08 -19.62
C TYR A 185 -6.82 -7.49 -19.03
N LYS A 186 -5.75 -8.31 -19.02
CA LYS A 186 -5.79 -9.64 -18.39
C LYS A 186 -5.83 -9.53 -16.87
N PHE A 187 -5.02 -8.62 -16.29
CA PHE A 187 -4.93 -8.44 -14.84
C PHE A 187 -6.25 -7.93 -14.24
N PHE A 188 -6.99 -7.12 -14.97
CA PHE A 188 -8.27 -6.60 -14.51
C PHE A 188 -9.38 -7.66 -14.39
N THR A 189 -9.19 -8.84 -14.99
CA THR A 189 -10.12 -9.97 -14.83
C THR A 189 -9.76 -10.88 -13.65
N TYR A 190 -8.62 -10.61 -12.99
CA TYR A 190 -8.12 -11.45 -11.91
C TYR A 190 -8.83 -11.13 -10.60
N LYS A 191 -8.97 -12.15 -9.75
CA LYS A 191 -9.39 -11.96 -8.37
C LYS A 191 -8.29 -11.24 -7.59
N THR A 192 -8.67 -10.59 -6.50
CA THR A 192 -7.72 -9.96 -5.59
C THR A 192 -7.79 -10.65 -4.24
N SER A 193 -6.63 -10.89 -3.62
CA SER A 193 -6.52 -11.29 -2.23
C SER A 193 -5.45 -10.46 -1.53
N ASP A 194 -5.50 -10.42 -0.21
CA ASP A 194 -4.52 -9.64 0.56
C ASP A 194 -4.15 -10.32 1.88
N LYS A 195 -2.89 -10.12 2.29
CA LYS A 195 -2.36 -10.50 3.60
C LYS A 195 -1.50 -9.38 4.18
N CYS A 196 -1.35 -9.37 5.50
CA CYS A 196 -0.44 -8.50 6.23
C CYS A 196 0.59 -9.33 7.00
N TYR A 197 1.83 -8.87 7.07
CA TYR A 197 2.92 -9.55 7.77
C TYR A 197 3.59 -8.62 8.79
N PRO A 198 3.51 -8.96 10.11
CA PRO A 198 2.69 -10.04 10.65
C PRO A 198 1.19 -9.79 10.52
N GLU A 199 0.37 -10.81 10.76
CA GLU A 199 -1.07 -10.66 10.93
C GLU A 199 -1.38 -9.88 12.22
N GLU A 200 -2.52 -9.18 12.26
CA GLU A 200 -2.84 -8.29 13.39
C GLU A 200 -2.88 -9.01 14.74
N THR A 201 -3.35 -10.25 14.75
CA THR A 201 -3.63 -11.01 15.98
C THR A 201 -2.58 -12.07 16.31
N SER A 202 -1.58 -12.28 15.44
CA SER A 202 -0.63 -13.38 15.59
C SER A 202 0.72 -13.15 14.92
N GLY A 203 1.69 -13.95 15.30
CA GLY A 203 3.00 -14.00 14.66
C GLY A 203 3.99 -12.95 15.17
N TRP A 204 3.64 -12.16 16.18
CA TRP A 204 4.49 -11.11 16.74
C TRP A 204 4.23 -10.84 18.23
N THR A 205 5.14 -10.10 18.82
CA THR A 205 5.03 -9.54 20.18
C THR A 205 5.47 -8.09 20.17
N ASP A 206 5.03 -7.32 21.14
CA ASP A 206 5.54 -5.99 21.43
C ASP A 206 7.01 -6.05 21.84
N GLY A 207 7.77 -5.05 21.44
CA GLY A 207 9.13 -4.82 21.86
C GLY A 207 9.47 -3.33 21.86
N THR A 208 10.65 -3.02 22.39
CA THR A 208 11.24 -1.68 22.33
C THR A 208 12.68 -1.76 21.87
N THR A 209 13.13 -0.78 21.12
CA THR A 209 14.55 -0.59 20.81
C THR A 209 15.28 -0.07 22.06
N ASP A 210 16.62 -0.11 22.05
CA ASP A 210 17.45 0.49 23.12
C ASP A 210 17.16 1.98 23.33
N ALA A 211 16.70 2.68 22.29
CA ALA A 211 16.27 4.07 22.33
C ALA A 211 14.80 4.25 22.79
N GLY A 212 14.13 3.19 23.25
CA GLY A 212 12.76 3.22 23.73
C GLY A 212 11.67 3.31 22.67
N ALA A 213 12.00 3.14 21.38
CA ALA A 213 10.99 3.15 20.32
C ALA A 213 10.27 1.81 20.24
N TRP A 214 8.93 1.84 20.19
CA TRP A 214 8.11 0.64 20.05
C TRP A 214 8.38 -0.06 18.71
N ILE A 215 8.47 -1.40 18.73
CA ILE A 215 8.71 -2.25 17.56
C ILE A 215 7.80 -3.48 17.58
N ILE A 216 7.61 -4.06 16.40
CA ILE A 216 6.99 -5.37 16.21
C ILE A 216 8.11 -6.41 16.13
N GLN A 217 8.16 -7.33 17.10
CA GLN A 217 9.07 -8.47 17.09
C GLN A 217 8.38 -9.70 16.55
N MET A 218 8.91 -10.26 15.47
CA MET A 218 8.41 -11.51 14.90
C MET A 218 8.70 -12.68 15.84
N THR A 219 7.67 -13.46 16.19
CA THR A 219 7.83 -14.64 17.06
C THR A 219 8.58 -15.78 16.37
N SER A 220 8.40 -15.92 15.05
CA SER A 220 9.07 -16.94 14.23
C SER A 220 9.27 -16.46 12.80
N TRP A 221 10.48 -16.09 12.45
CA TRP A 221 10.82 -15.81 11.05
C TRP A 221 10.70 -17.03 10.14
N LYS A 222 10.93 -18.23 10.66
CA LYS A 222 10.79 -19.48 9.90
C LYS A 222 9.35 -19.68 9.46
N ASP A 223 8.39 -19.52 10.37
CA ASP A 223 6.98 -19.73 10.07
C ASP A 223 6.43 -18.61 9.20
N THR A 224 6.84 -17.37 9.45
CA THR A 224 6.50 -16.23 8.59
C THR A 224 6.97 -16.43 7.15
N ARG A 225 8.23 -16.87 6.94
CA ARG A 225 8.75 -17.17 5.60
C ARG A 225 8.01 -18.31 4.92
N LYS A 226 7.63 -19.34 5.68
CA LYS A 226 6.83 -20.44 5.14
C LYS A 226 5.44 -19.98 4.71
N ASP A 227 4.78 -19.16 5.54
CA ASP A 227 3.44 -18.66 5.23
C ASP A 227 3.44 -17.71 4.03
N ILE A 228 4.35 -16.74 4.00
CA ILE A 228 4.45 -15.82 2.86
C ILE A 228 4.84 -16.54 1.56
N SER A 229 5.76 -17.51 1.63
CA SER A 229 6.13 -18.33 0.48
C SER A 229 4.95 -19.14 -0.03
N HIS A 230 4.19 -19.75 0.88
CA HIS A 230 2.97 -20.47 0.52
C HIS A 230 1.94 -19.51 -0.11
N TYR A 231 1.71 -18.35 0.45
CA TYR A 231 0.76 -17.38 -0.08
C TYR A 231 1.16 -16.85 -1.47
N ILE A 232 2.44 -16.50 -1.67
CA ILE A 232 2.90 -15.90 -2.93
C ILE A 232 3.09 -16.97 -4.02
N TYR A 233 3.71 -18.12 -3.68
CA TYR A 233 4.22 -19.10 -4.65
C TYR A 233 3.45 -20.42 -4.66
N THR A 234 2.22 -20.47 -4.18
CA THR A 234 1.42 -21.73 -4.06
C THR A 234 1.33 -22.54 -5.35
N ASP A 235 1.61 -21.93 -6.50
CA ASP A 235 1.43 -22.53 -7.82
C ASP A 235 2.75 -22.89 -8.52
N LEU A 236 3.89 -22.79 -7.83
CA LEU A 236 5.19 -23.22 -8.35
C LEU A 236 5.48 -24.69 -7.96
N LYS A 237 4.49 -25.57 -8.16
CA LYS A 237 4.69 -27.03 -8.11
C LYS A 237 4.83 -27.60 -9.50
#